data_89180b8ed98b8f3b1d6b916029f29d0e
#
_entry.id   89180b8ed98b8f3b1d6b916029f29d0e
#
_cell.length_a   1.000
_cell.length_b   1.000
_cell.length_c   1.000
_cell.angle_alpha   90.00
_cell.angle_beta   90.00
_cell.angle_gamma   90.00
#
_symmetry.space_group_name_H-M   'P 1'
#
loop_
_entity.id
_entity.type
_entity.pdbx_description
1 polymer ?
#
loop_
_entity_poly.entity_id
_entity_poly.type
_entity_poly.pdbx_seq_one_letter_code
_entity_poly.pdbx_strand_id
1 'polypeptide(L)'
;KVFADYESDYQNFDQKVSFSIERVGGIKLLRKFRKAYLINELIKKNKVRGIIGDHWKSLELIKTDIKKYCLIHSKEINHPQGSNINKRVLKVLNNVQKIISNSKFTKDLAIKNGVNEKKIIVINPGVEPTTELNKELLNKVEKLFKNRSPKLITVSRFDKRKNHEKIIMSLRNLKQEYPDIVYICIGYGD
;
A
#
# COMPACT_ATOMS: atom_id res chain seq x y z
N LYS A 1 -0.47 -18.90 -7.15
CA LYS A 1 0.94 -18.68 -6.81
C LYS A 1 1.23 -17.18 -6.75
N VAL A 2 2.00 -16.73 -5.78
CA VAL A 2 2.44 -15.34 -5.60
C VAL A 2 3.94 -15.25 -5.82
N PHE A 3 4.39 -14.20 -6.53
CA PHE A 3 5.81 -13.83 -6.64
C PHE A 3 6.07 -12.58 -5.82
N ALA A 4 6.86 -12.67 -4.77
CA ALA A 4 7.16 -11.58 -3.87
C ALA A 4 8.67 -11.29 -3.80
N ASP A 5 9.03 -10.10 -3.32
CA ASP A 5 10.43 -9.80 -3.00
C ASP A 5 10.84 -10.53 -1.72
N TYR A 6 12.13 -10.79 -1.60
CA TYR A 6 12.71 -11.33 -0.39
C TYR A 6 12.74 -10.25 0.69
N GLU A 7 12.20 -10.56 1.86
CA GLU A 7 12.21 -9.74 3.09
C GLU A 7 12.77 -10.57 4.25
N SER A 8 13.35 -9.95 5.28
CA SER A 8 14.04 -10.67 6.37
C SER A 8 13.13 -11.63 7.15
N ASP A 9 11.87 -11.25 7.40
CA ASP A 9 10.97 -11.98 8.29
C ASP A 9 9.82 -12.69 7.56
N TYR A 10 10.04 -13.02 6.28
CA TYR A 10 8.99 -13.58 5.43
C TYR A 10 8.49 -14.96 5.88
N GLN A 11 9.32 -15.78 6.55
CA GLN A 11 8.98 -17.16 6.90
C GLN A 11 7.71 -17.26 7.75
N ASN A 12 7.58 -16.38 8.75
CA ASN A 12 6.42 -16.34 9.63
C ASN A 12 5.11 -16.04 8.88
N PHE A 13 5.17 -15.26 7.82
CA PHE A 13 4.02 -14.98 6.96
C PHE A 13 3.75 -16.15 6.02
N ASP A 14 4.79 -16.63 5.33
CA ASP A 14 4.64 -17.66 4.29
C ASP A 14 4.10 -18.98 4.86
N GLN A 15 4.37 -19.30 6.13
CA GLN A 15 3.83 -20.47 6.82
C GLN A 15 2.34 -20.36 7.16
N LYS A 16 1.80 -19.15 7.28
CA LYS A 16 0.40 -18.90 7.69
C LYS A 16 -0.58 -18.84 6.54
N VAL A 17 -0.10 -18.79 5.30
CA VAL A 17 -0.96 -18.64 4.13
C VAL A 17 -1.16 -19.97 3.41
N SER A 18 -2.34 -20.18 2.84
CA SER A 18 -2.71 -21.42 2.13
C SER A 18 -2.26 -21.47 0.67
N PHE A 19 -1.60 -20.44 0.17
CA PHE A 19 -1.18 -20.34 -1.22
C PHE A 19 0.35 -20.35 -1.36
N SER A 20 0.84 -20.83 -2.50
CA SER A 20 2.28 -20.88 -2.78
C SER A 20 2.87 -19.50 -3.02
N ILE A 21 3.95 -19.17 -2.31
CA ILE A 21 4.74 -17.95 -2.50
C ILE A 21 6.13 -18.34 -3.00
N GLU A 22 6.61 -17.63 -4.02
CA GLU A 22 7.98 -17.70 -4.51
C GLU A 22 8.69 -16.39 -4.24
N ARG A 23 9.68 -16.43 -3.34
CA ARG A 23 10.48 -15.28 -2.96
C ARG A 23 11.64 -15.07 -3.93
N VAL A 24 11.71 -13.89 -4.52
CA VAL A 24 12.74 -13.54 -5.50
C VAL A 24 13.78 -12.67 -4.83
N GLY A 25 14.95 -13.24 -4.55
CA GLY A 25 16.09 -12.56 -3.97
C GLY A 25 17.08 -12.03 -5.00
N GLY A 26 18.26 -11.56 -4.51
CA GLY A 26 19.37 -11.05 -5.30
C GLY A 26 19.41 -9.53 -5.43
N ILE A 27 20.28 -9.04 -6.32
CA ILE A 27 20.54 -7.61 -6.51
C ILE A 27 19.24 -6.89 -6.90
N LYS A 28 18.88 -5.84 -6.16
CA LYS A 28 17.63 -5.08 -6.29
C LYS A 28 17.33 -4.65 -7.74
N LEU A 29 18.35 -4.22 -8.48
CA LEU A 29 18.21 -3.77 -9.87
C LEU A 29 17.79 -4.89 -10.82
N LEU A 30 18.30 -6.11 -10.60
CA LEU A 30 18.04 -7.29 -11.45
C LEU A 30 16.78 -8.06 -11.02
N ARG A 31 16.31 -7.86 -9.81
CA ARG A 31 15.19 -8.60 -9.22
C ARG A 31 13.92 -8.54 -10.08
N LYS A 32 13.62 -7.38 -10.65
CA LYS A 32 12.45 -7.20 -11.54
C LYS A 32 12.53 -8.07 -12.80
N PHE A 33 13.72 -8.21 -13.39
CA PHE A 33 13.92 -9.04 -14.59
C PHE A 33 13.80 -10.52 -14.25
N ARG A 34 14.41 -10.93 -13.14
CA ARG A 34 14.34 -12.30 -12.64
C ARG A 34 12.89 -12.69 -12.32
N LYS A 35 12.15 -11.82 -11.63
CA LYS A 35 10.73 -12.03 -11.34
C LYS A 35 9.91 -12.17 -12.64
N ALA A 36 10.12 -11.27 -13.59
CA ALA A 36 9.43 -11.34 -14.88
C ALA A 36 9.77 -12.63 -15.66
N TYR A 37 11.01 -13.07 -15.63
CA TYR A 37 11.42 -14.33 -16.25
C TYR A 37 10.67 -15.52 -15.64
N LEU A 38 10.67 -15.63 -14.31
CA LEU A 38 9.99 -16.73 -13.60
C LEU A 38 8.47 -16.74 -13.87
N ILE A 39 7.85 -15.57 -13.91
CA ILE A 39 6.42 -15.43 -14.23
C ILE A 39 6.16 -15.86 -15.68
N ASN A 40 6.94 -15.38 -16.64
CA ASN A 40 6.77 -15.75 -18.04
C ASN A 40 6.97 -17.26 -18.27
N GLU A 41 7.93 -17.88 -17.60
CA GLU A 41 8.14 -19.34 -17.66
C GLU A 41 6.97 -20.11 -17.02
N LEU A 42 6.43 -19.63 -15.90
CA LEU A 42 5.24 -20.23 -15.31
C LEU A 42 4.04 -20.17 -16.27
N ILE A 43 3.85 -19.05 -16.95
CA ILE A 43 2.76 -18.87 -17.92
C ILE A 43 2.90 -19.85 -19.10
N LYS A 44 4.11 -20.04 -19.61
CA LYS A 44 4.35 -20.99 -20.71
C LYS A 44 4.07 -22.43 -20.32
N LYS A 45 4.41 -22.80 -19.07
CA LYS A 45 4.30 -24.18 -18.58
C LYS A 45 2.92 -24.55 -18.06
N ASN A 46 2.11 -23.58 -17.69
CA ASN A 46 0.85 -23.81 -16.99
C ASN A 46 -0.31 -23.06 -17.66
N LYS A 47 -1.53 -23.55 -17.48
CA LYS A 47 -2.76 -22.87 -17.89
C LYS A 47 -3.09 -21.72 -16.93
N VAL A 48 -2.31 -20.64 -16.98
CA VAL A 48 -2.54 -19.42 -16.21
C VAL A 48 -3.70 -18.64 -16.83
N ARG A 49 -4.75 -18.34 -16.06
CA ARG A 49 -5.96 -17.64 -16.54
C ARG A 49 -5.81 -16.12 -16.49
N GLY A 50 -4.95 -15.60 -15.64
CA GLY A 50 -4.72 -14.16 -15.49
C GLY A 50 -3.63 -13.86 -14.47
N ILE A 51 -3.18 -12.62 -14.46
CA ILE A 51 -2.17 -12.10 -13.54
C ILE A 51 -2.71 -10.85 -12.87
N ILE A 52 -2.47 -10.72 -11.57
CA ILE A 52 -2.72 -9.50 -10.81
C ILE A 52 -1.36 -8.95 -10.36
N GLY A 53 -1.07 -7.70 -10.75
CA GLY A 53 0.08 -6.95 -10.25
C GLY A 53 -0.36 -5.95 -9.19
N ASP A 54 0.33 -5.96 -8.06
CA ASP A 54 0.15 -5.00 -6.96
C ASP A 54 0.69 -3.60 -7.31
N HIS A 55 1.47 -3.53 -8.37
CA HIS A 55 2.11 -2.31 -8.86
C HIS A 55 2.36 -2.44 -10.38
N TRP A 56 2.21 -1.34 -11.12
CA TRP A 56 2.42 -1.34 -12.58
C TRP A 56 3.80 -1.89 -13.01
N LYS A 57 4.86 -1.66 -12.22
CA LYS A 57 6.20 -2.20 -12.52
C LYS A 57 6.25 -3.72 -12.49
N SER A 58 5.40 -4.36 -11.70
CA SER A 58 5.31 -5.82 -11.63
C SER A 58 4.83 -6.42 -12.96
N LEU A 59 4.06 -5.66 -13.73
CA LEU A 59 3.51 -6.08 -15.02
C LEU A 59 4.30 -5.60 -16.24
N GLU A 60 5.21 -4.63 -16.06
CA GLU A 60 5.90 -3.94 -17.15
C GLU A 60 6.67 -4.88 -18.11
N LEU A 61 7.26 -5.93 -17.56
CA LEU A 61 8.09 -6.90 -18.30
C LEU A 61 7.35 -8.21 -18.60
N ILE A 62 6.05 -8.30 -18.27
CA ILE A 62 5.26 -9.50 -18.55
C ILE A 62 4.72 -9.43 -19.97
N LYS A 63 5.34 -10.23 -20.85
CA LYS A 63 4.98 -10.33 -22.27
C LYS A 63 4.06 -11.54 -22.46
N THR A 64 2.76 -11.31 -22.44
CA THR A 64 1.77 -12.38 -22.62
C THR A 64 0.41 -11.78 -22.99
N ASP A 65 -0.42 -12.56 -23.66
CA ASP A 65 -1.79 -12.19 -24.05
C ASP A 65 -2.83 -12.56 -22.99
N ILE A 66 -2.41 -13.19 -21.88
CA ILE A 66 -3.34 -13.48 -20.79
C ILE A 66 -3.86 -12.22 -20.13
N LYS A 67 -5.02 -12.32 -19.48
CA LYS A 67 -5.66 -11.20 -18.78
C LYS A 67 -4.75 -10.66 -17.67
N LYS A 68 -4.47 -9.37 -17.69
CA LYS A 68 -3.69 -8.66 -16.67
C LYS A 68 -4.57 -7.70 -15.92
N TYR A 69 -4.40 -7.66 -14.62
CA TYR A 69 -5.08 -6.73 -13.71
C TYR A 69 -4.01 -6.00 -12.91
N CYS A 70 -4.21 -4.72 -12.64
CA CYS A 70 -3.25 -3.91 -11.89
C CYS A 70 -3.92 -3.19 -10.73
N LEU A 71 -3.38 -3.34 -9.52
CA LEU A 71 -3.76 -2.49 -8.39
C LEU A 71 -2.97 -1.19 -8.46
N ILE A 72 -3.64 -0.08 -8.09
CA ILE A 72 -3.03 1.23 -7.99
C ILE A 72 -3.36 1.88 -6.66
N HIS A 73 -2.35 2.60 -6.06
CA HIS A 73 -2.40 3.14 -4.70
C HIS A 73 -2.10 4.64 -4.62
N SER A 74 -2.00 5.34 -5.71
CA SER A 74 -1.74 6.77 -5.91
C SER A 74 -0.28 7.19 -6.12
N LYS A 75 0.64 6.95 -5.19
CA LYS A 75 2.02 7.46 -5.26
C LYS A 75 2.76 7.01 -6.52
N GLU A 76 2.61 5.76 -6.89
CA GLU A 76 3.31 5.10 -7.99
C GLU A 76 2.82 5.51 -9.39
N ILE A 77 1.67 6.19 -9.45
CA ILE A 77 1.09 6.74 -10.69
C ILE A 77 1.16 8.27 -10.74
N ASN A 78 1.48 8.92 -9.62
CA ASN A 78 1.53 10.39 -9.52
C ASN A 78 2.89 10.92 -10.02
N HIS A 79 3.01 11.01 -11.32
CA HIS A 79 4.20 11.54 -11.98
C HIS A 79 3.82 12.69 -12.90
N PRO A 80 4.72 13.68 -13.15
CA PRO A 80 4.45 14.77 -14.08
C PRO A 80 4.04 14.23 -15.45
N GLN A 81 2.96 14.80 -16.00
CA GLN A 81 2.46 14.40 -17.33
C GLN A 81 3.55 14.53 -18.39
N GLY A 82 3.62 13.56 -19.28
CA GLY A 82 4.62 13.52 -20.36
C GLY A 82 6.02 13.08 -19.92
N SER A 83 6.29 12.94 -18.62
CA SER A 83 7.57 12.40 -18.15
C SER A 83 7.78 10.96 -18.62
N ASN A 84 9.05 10.51 -18.68
CA ASN A 84 9.38 9.14 -19.07
C ASN A 84 8.70 8.09 -18.17
N ILE A 85 8.56 8.38 -16.88
CA ILE A 85 7.87 7.48 -15.94
C ILE A 85 6.37 7.47 -16.24
N ASN A 86 5.75 8.65 -16.43
CA ASN A 86 4.33 8.72 -16.78
C ASN A 86 4.02 7.95 -18.06
N LYS A 87 4.82 8.10 -19.12
CA LYS A 87 4.67 7.34 -20.38
C LYS A 87 4.73 5.83 -20.13
N ARG A 88 5.65 5.36 -19.28
CA ARG A 88 5.75 3.93 -18.92
C ARG A 88 4.53 3.44 -18.13
N VAL A 89 4.06 4.23 -17.16
CA VAL A 89 2.83 3.96 -16.39
C VAL A 89 1.65 3.79 -17.35
N LEU A 90 1.43 4.77 -18.24
CA LEU A 90 0.34 4.74 -19.21
C LEU A 90 0.43 3.55 -20.15
N LYS A 91 1.63 3.22 -20.65
CA LYS A 91 1.86 2.05 -21.49
C LYS A 91 1.42 0.76 -20.80
N VAL A 92 1.73 0.60 -19.51
CA VAL A 92 1.34 -0.60 -18.76
C VAL A 92 -0.16 -0.58 -18.45
N LEU A 93 -0.66 0.51 -17.86
CA LEU A 93 -2.05 0.58 -17.41
C LEU A 93 -3.07 0.54 -18.54
N ASN A 94 -2.74 1.10 -19.70
CA ASN A 94 -3.62 1.00 -20.87
C ASN A 94 -3.60 -0.38 -21.55
N ASN A 95 -2.62 -1.23 -21.23
CA ASN A 95 -2.53 -2.61 -21.74
C ASN A 95 -3.07 -3.68 -20.77
N VAL A 96 -3.56 -3.31 -19.59
CA VAL A 96 -4.23 -4.26 -18.70
C VAL A 96 -5.73 -4.35 -18.99
N GLN A 97 -6.36 -5.46 -18.59
CA GLN A 97 -7.80 -5.70 -18.75
C GLN A 97 -8.62 -4.76 -17.85
N LYS A 98 -8.27 -4.68 -16.59
CA LYS A 98 -8.86 -3.77 -15.61
C LYS A 98 -7.80 -3.26 -14.64
N ILE A 99 -8.06 -2.07 -14.11
CA ILE A 99 -7.26 -1.39 -13.10
C ILE A 99 -8.11 -1.32 -11.85
N ILE A 100 -7.58 -1.78 -10.74
CA ILE A 100 -8.24 -1.76 -9.43
C ILE A 100 -7.65 -0.60 -8.65
N SER A 101 -8.44 0.44 -8.45
CA SER A 101 -8.07 1.60 -7.65
C SER A 101 -8.52 1.42 -6.20
N ASN A 102 -7.64 1.69 -5.26
CA ASN A 102 -7.95 1.57 -3.83
C ASN A 102 -8.89 2.66 -3.30
N SER A 103 -9.16 3.71 -4.07
CA SER A 103 -10.04 4.81 -3.67
C SER A 103 -10.51 5.62 -4.88
N LYS A 104 -11.59 6.40 -4.68
CA LYS A 104 -12.05 7.38 -5.69
C LYS A 104 -10.95 8.40 -6.00
N PHE A 105 -10.24 8.91 -4.99
CA PHE A 105 -9.11 9.83 -5.18
C PHE A 105 -8.05 9.25 -6.13
N THR A 106 -7.66 7.99 -5.93
CA THR A 106 -6.67 7.32 -6.79
C THR A 106 -7.21 7.10 -8.21
N LYS A 107 -8.50 6.79 -8.37
CA LYS A 107 -9.16 6.74 -9.68
C LYS A 107 -9.07 8.09 -10.39
N ASP A 108 -9.48 9.17 -9.73
CA ASP A 108 -9.49 10.52 -10.31
C ASP A 108 -8.07 10.96 -10.70
N LEU A 109 -7.08 10.65 -9.86
CA LEU A 109 -5.66 10.89 -10.15
C LEU A 109 -5.19 10.12 -11.39
N ALA A 110 -5.58 8.85 -11.53
CA ALA A 110 -5.23 8.04 -12.69
C ALA A 110 -5.81 8.62 -13.99
N ILE A 111 -7.09 9.03 -13.96
CA ILE A 111 -7.77 9.69 -15.09
C ILE A 111 -7.05 10.99 -15.46
N LYS A 112 -6.76 11.83 -14.46
CA LYS A 112 -6.00 13.08 -14.65
C LYS A 112 -4.65 12.84 -15.32
N ASN A 113 -4.01 11.72 -15.04
CA ASN A 113 -2.72 11.34 -15.62
C ASN A 113 -2.83 10.62 -16.98
N GLY A 114 -4.03 10.50 -17.56
CA GLY A 114 -4.25 9.97 -18.91
C GLY A 114 -4.63 8.48 -18.98
N VAL A 115 -4.99 7.86 -17.87
CA VAL A 115 -5.48 6.47 -17.85
C VAL A 115 -6.94 6.42 -18.30
N ASN A 116 -7.28 5.46 -19.14
CA ASN A 116 -8.65 5.27 -19.64
C ASN A 116 -9.60 4.89 -18.46
N GLU A 117 -10.58 5.76 -18.20
CA GLU A 117 -11.56 5.59 -17.12
C GLU A 117 -12.34 4.27 -17.21
N LYS A 118 -12.72 3.83 -18.42
CA LYS A 118 -13.49 2.60 -18.64
C LYS A 118 -12.78 1.34 -18.14
N LYS A 119 -11.48 1.41 -17.90
CA LYS A 119 -10.68 0.32 -17.36
C LYS A 119 -10.60 0.33 -15.82
N ILE A 120 -10.97 1.43 -15.17
CA ILE A 120 -10.76 1.60 -13.74
C ILE A 120 -12.02 1.21 -12.98
N ILE A 121 -11.85 0.35 -11.99
CA ILE A 121 -12.85 0.04 -10.96
C ILE A 121 -12.30 0.46 -9.61
N VAL A 122 -13.18 0.92 -8.70
CA VAL A 122 -12.79 1.25 -7.33
C VAL A 122 -13.17 0.07 -6.44
N ILE A 123 -12.18 -0.47 -5.76
CA ILE A 123 -12.36 -1.47 -4.70
C ILE A 123 -11.57 -0.97 -3.50
N ASN A 124 -12.27 -0.50 -2.49
CA ASN A 124 -11.65 -0.04 -1.26
C ASN A 124 -10.98 -1.21 -0.54
N PRO A 125 -9.82 -0.99 0.11
CA PRO A 125 -9.19 -2.02 0.93
C PRO A 125 -10.13 -2.51 2.02
N GLY A 126 -10.13 -3.81 2.25
CA GLY A 126 -10.83 -4.39 3.40
C GLY A 126 -10.17 -3.96 4.71
N VAL A 127 -10.95 -4.03 5.77
CA VAL A 127 -10.48 -3.89 7.15
C VAL A 127 -10.77 -5.18 7.89
N GLU A 128 -9.88 -5.55 8.80
CA GLU A 128 -10.14 -6.69 9.66
C GLU A 128 -11.30 -6.37 10.63
N PRO A 129 -12.12 -7.36 10.96
CA PRO A 129 -13.12 -7.20 12.02
C PRO A 129 -12.42 -6.75 13.32
N THR A 130 -13.08 -5.88 14.08
CA THR A 130 -12.59 -5.49 15.39
C THR A 130 -12.52 -6.73 16.28
N THR A 131 -11.34 -7.02 16.79
CA THR A 131 -11.15 -8.03 17.81
C THR A 131 -11.69 -7.55 19.15
N GLU A 132 -12.10 -8.44 20.03
CA GLU A 132 -12.48 -8.10 21.39
C GLU A 132 -11.32 -7.36 22.07
N LEU A 133 -11.65 -6.25 22.74
CA LEU A 133 -10.67 -5.46 23.47
C LEU A 133 -10.14 -6.28 24.65
N ASN A 134 -8.82 -6.36 24.78
CA ASN A 134 -8.19 -6.93 25.97
C ASN A 134 -8.47 -6.00 27.15
N LYS A 135 -9.31 -6.46 28.08
CA LYS A 135 -9.76 -5.70 29.25
C LYS A 135 -8.60 -5.24 30.12
N GLU A 136 -7.56 -6.05 30.28
CA GLU A 136 -6.38 -5.69 31.07
C GLU A 136 -5.60 -4.53 30.44
N LEU A 137 -5.39 -4.57 29.11
CA LEU A 137 -4.74 -3.48 28.38
C LEU A 137 -5.59 -2.21 28.39
N LEU A 138 -6.91 -2.34 28.26
CA LEU A 138 -7.82 -1.20 28.34
C LEU A 138 -7.71 -0.51 29.70
N ASN A 139 -7.78 -1.27 30.79
CA ASN A 139 -7.63 -0.74 32.15
C ASN A 139 -6.27 -0.04 32.36
N LYS A 140 -5.18 -0.56 31.79
CA LYS A 140 -3.85 0.09 31.84
C LYS A 140 -3.88 1.45 31.13
N VAL A 141 -4.47 1.50 29.93
CA VAL A 141 -4.58 2.75 29.16
C VAL A 141 -5.49 3.75 29.86
N GLU A 142 -6.61 3.32 30.41
CA GLU A 142 -7.53 4.19 31.16
C GLU A 142 -6.85 4.82 32.39
N LYS A 143 -6.10 4.02 33.16
CA LYS A 143 -5.33 4.53 34.32
C LYS A 143 -4.29 5.55 33.89
N LEU A 144 -3.59 5.32 32.76
CA LEU A 144 -2.54 6.20 32.25
C LEU A 144 -3.09 7.58 31.85
N PHE A 145 -4.33 7.62 31.35
CA PHE A 145 -4.95 8.86 30.82
C PHE A 145 -6.21 9.27 31.59
N LYS A 146 -6.40 8.81 32.84
CA LYS A 146 -7.64 8.96 33.60
C LYS A 146 -8.16 10.40 33.64
N ASN A 147 -7.30 11.35 33.89
CA ASN A 147 -7.67 12.76 34.08
C ASN A 147 -7.31 13.63 32.85
N ARG A 148 -7.10 13.02 31.67
CA ARG A 148 -6.71 13.73 30.45
C ARG A 148 -7.89 13.89 29.51
N SER A 149 -8.15 15.13 29.08
CA SER A 149 -9.20 15.45 28.10
C SER A 149 -8.93 16.77 27.43
N PRO A 150 -9.14 16.91 26.11
CA PRO A 150 -9.41 15.83 25.15
C PRO A 150 -8.20 14.93 24.91
N LYS A 151 -8.45 13.71 24.43
CA LYS A 151 -7.42 12.75 24.02
C LYS A 151 -7.30 12.75 22.52
N LEU A 152 -6.17 13.21 21.99
CA LEU A 152 -5.85 13.19 20.57
C LEU A 152 -4.91 12.00 20.27
N ILE A 153 -5.15 11.33 19.16
CA ILE A 153 -4.32 10.20 18.75
C ILE A 153 -3.94 10.29 17.28
N THR A 154 -2.69 10.00 16.96
CA THR A 154 -2.23 9.74 15.59
C THR A 154 -1.58 8.37 15.53
N VAL A 155 -2.11 7.51 14.65
CA VAL A 155 -1.53 6.21 14.35
C VAL A 155 -0.92 6.28 12.96
N SER A 156 0.41 6.40 12.87
CA SER A 156 1.10 6.50 11.58
C SER A 156 2.62 6.36 11.74
N ARG A 157 3.33 6.15 10.62
CA ARG A 157 4.79 6.28 10.62
C ARG A 157 5.22 7.70 10.99
N PHE A 158 6.36 7.84 11.68
CA PHE A 158 6.99 9.13 11.96
C PHE A 158 7.70 9.63 10.69
N ASP A 159 6.95 10.20 9.78
CA ASP A 159 7.36 10.70 8.47
C ASP A 159 6.91 12.15 8.35
N LYS A 160 7.72 13.03 7.78
CA LYS A 160 7.41 14.47 7.59
C LYS A 160 6.02 14.71 6.99
N ARG A 161 5.55 13.85 6.10
CA ARG A 161 4.21 13.93 5.49
C ARG A 161 3.07 13.73 6.47
N LYS A 162 3.33 13.12 7.65
CA LYS A 162 2.33 12.90 8.70
C LYS A 162 2.23 14.10 9.65
N ASN A 163 3.16 15.05 9.53
CA ASN A 163 3.07 16.39 10.07
C ASN A 163 2.93 16.45 11.61
N HIS A 164 3.52 15.46 12.30
CA HIS A 164 3.50 15.40 13.76
C HIS A 164 3.99 16.69 14.43
N GLU A 165 5.04 17.29 13.85
CA GLU A 165 5.62 18.54 14.36
C GLU A 165 4.57 19.67 14.43
N LYS A 166 3.78 19.89 13.38
CA LYS A 166 2.74 20.93 13.38
C LYS A 166 1.62 20.62 14.37
N ILE A 167 1.28 19.35 14.57
CA ILE A 167 0.30 18.96 15.58
C ILE A 167 0.84 19.33 16.96
N ILE A 168 2.09 18.97 17.27
CA ILE A 168 2.73 19.30 18.56
C ILE A 168 2.79 20.80 18.78
N MET A 169 3.17 21.57 17.76
CA MET A 169 3.17 23.05 17.83
C MET A 169 1.77 23.62 18.13
N SER A 170 0.73 23.05 17.51
CA SER A 170 -0.64 23.48 17.74
C SER A 170 -1.14 23.17 19.16
N LEU A 171 -0.60 22.15 19.80
CA LEU A 171 -0.95 21.82 21.20
C LEU A 171 -0.63 22.94 22.17
N ARG A 172 0.39 23.77 21.88
CA ARG A 172 0.73 24.92 22.73
C ARG A 172 -0.46 25.88 22.89
N ASN A 173 -1.18 26.15 21.83
CA ASN A 173 -2.35 27.02 21.84
C ASN A 173 -3.56 26.30 22.45
N LEU A 174 -3.79 25.05 22.07
CA LEU A 174 -4.89 24.23 22.59
C LEU A 174 -4.79 24.01 24.09
N LYS A 175 -3.59 23.96 24.67
CA LYS A 175 -3.38 23.76 26.10
C LYS A 175 -3.86 24.94 26.94
N GLN A 176 -4.01 26.15 26.35
CA GLN A 176 -4.58 27.29 27.05
C GLN A 176 -6.08 27.11 27.29
N GLU A 177 -6.78 26.49 26.36
CA GLU A 177 -8.22 26.21 26.43
C GLU A 177 -8.48 24.84 27.11
N TYR A 178 -7.60 23.87 26.86
CA TYR A 178 -7.69 22.51 27.37
C TYR A 178 -6.41 22.12 28.15
N PRO A 179 -6.26 22.52 29.42
CA PRO A 179 -5.03 22.30 30.19
C PRO A 179 -4.61 20.83 30.30
N ASP A 180 -5.60 19.93 30.32
CA ASP A 180 -5.42 18.47 30.47
C ASP A 180 -5.37 17.71 29.14
N ILE A 181 -5.27 18.42 28.02
CA ILE A 181 -5.15 17.79 26.69
C ILE A 181 -3.94 16.88 26.63
N VAL A 182 -4.12 15.71 26.01
CA VAL A 182 -3.03 14.78 25.71
C VAL A 182 -3.02 14.42 24.25
N TYR A 183 -1.83 14.30 23.68
CA TYR A 183 -1.60 13.82 22.32
C TYR A 183 -0.76 12.55 22.34
N ILE A 184 -1.28 11.49 21.72
CA ILE A 184 -0.68 10.18 21.69
C ILE A 184 -0.23 9.90 20.25
N CYS A 185 1.05 9.61 20.05
CA CYS A 185 1.60 9.19 18.77
C CYS A 185 1.94 7.70 18.82
N ILE A 186 1.36 6.92 17.92
CA ILE A 186 1.63 5.49 17.80
C ILE A 186 2.18 5.23 16.41
N GLY A 187 3.38 4.63 16.34
CA GLY A 187 4.01 4.30 15.08
C GLY A 187 5.50 4.06 15.21
N TYR A 188 6.14 3.97 14.06
CA TYR A 188 7.58 3.84 13.92
C TYR A 188 8.07 4.70 12.75
N GLY A 189 9.36 5.03 12.72
CA GLY A 189 9.99 5.83 11.68
C GLY A 189 11.32 6.40 12.17
N ASP A 190 12.09 6.95 11.23
CA ASP A 190 13.39 7.58 11.47
C ASP A 190 13.21 9.03 11.91
#